data_1f05fe11b45d3ac1c3707c0832e8e175
#
_entry.id   1f05fe11b45d3ac1c3707c0832e8e175
#
_cell.length_a   1.000
_cell.length_b   1.000
_cell.length_c   1.000
_cell.angle_alpha   90.00
_cell.angle_beta   90.00
_cell.angle_gamma   90.00
#
_symmetry.space_group_name_H-M   'P 1'
#
loop_
_entity.id
_entity.type
_entity.pdbx_description
1 polymer ?
#
loop_
_entity_poly.entity_id
_entity_poly.type
_entity_poly.pdbx_seq_one_letter_code
_entity_poly.pdbx_strand_id
1 'polypeptide(L)'
;MRYDGHMTAVTPAVSQRRPSTTRRLGYTIAIVVNGAILFVVHNLLAWGVPEWLTADFGDVLPILTTSLLAAIVVNTVFLFYDEPWFTTACEVVTLGLSMAVVVTTYRVFPFDFSAYAWDWDVMVRWVIILTIAAMSIALVVNAVKLVTIIVQSLPGVGSTT
;
A
#
# COMPACT_ATOMS: atom_id res chain seq x y z
N MET A 1 24.53 -35.30 -49.39
CA MET A 1 23.60 -34.21 -49.06
C MET A 1 23.53 -34.14 -47.55
N ARG A 2 24.17 -33.14 -46.96
CA ARG A 2 24.29 -32.97 -45.50
C ARG A 2 23.36 -31.80 -45.11
N TYR A 3 22.28 -32.10 -44.34
CA TYR A 3 21.37 -31.08 -43.82
C TYR A 3 21.93 -30.56 -42.49
N ASP A 4 22.54 -29.41 -42.54
CA ASP A 4 22.93 -28.68 -41.30
C ASP A 4 21.70 -27.90 -40.79
N GLY A 5 20.95 -28.53 -39.86
CA GLY A 5 19.88 -27.86 -39.14
C GLY A 5 20.41 -27.00 -38.02
N HIS A 6 20.72 -25.73 -38.29
CA HIS A 6 20.94 -24.73 -37.26
C HIS A 6 19.58 -24.47 -36.55
N MET A 7 19.37 -25.17 -35.44
CA MET A 7 18.36 -24.75 -34.47
C MET A 7 18.86 -23.48 -33.78
N THR A 8 18.45 -22.33 -34.27
CA THR A 8 18.53 -21.10 -33.49
C THR A 8 17.56 -21.21 -32.32
N ALA A 9 18.11 -21.42 -31.13
CA ALA A 9 17.36 -21.33 -29.90
C ALA A 9 16.80 -19.91 -29.77
N VAL A 10 15.54 -19.73 -30.10
CA VAL A 10 14.80 -18.48 -29.84
C VAL A 10 14.62 -18.41 -28.32
N THR A 11 15.51 -17.69 -27.65
CA THR A 11 15.31 -17.31 -26.26
C THR A 11 14.04 -16.47 -26.21
N PRO A 12 12.98 -16.87 -25.49
CA PRO A 12 11.79 -16.05 -25.38
C PRO A 12 12.19 -14.75 -24.69
N ALA A 13 12.11 -13.64 -25.43
CA ALA A 13 12.26 -12.32 -24.85
C ALA A 13 11.20 -12.20 -23.74
N VAL A 14 11.63 -12.00 -22.50
CA VAL A 14 10.76 -11.69 -21.36
C VAL A 14 10.02 -10.41 -21.74
N SER A 15 8.80 -10.55 -22.21
CA SER A 15 7.92 -9.44 -22.54
C SER A 15 7.63 -8.69 -21.24
N GLN A 16 8.37 -7.63 -20.97
CA GLN A 16 8.02 -6.69 -19.89
C GLN A 16 6.63 -6.14 -20.22
N ARG A 17 5.62 -6.60 -19.48
CA ARG A 17 4.26 -6.08 -19.61
C ARG A 17 4.26 -4.63 -19.18
N ARG A 18 4.20 -3.71 -20.14
CA ARG A 18 3.97 -2.30 -19.84
C ARG A 18 2.57 -2.18 -19.21
N PRO A 19 2.44 -1.43 -18.11
CA PRO A 19 1.16 -1.24 -17.47
C PRO A 19 0.15 -0.65 -18.46
N SER A 20 -1.10 -1.15 -18.44
CA SER A 20 -2.16 -0.61 -19.30
C SER A 20 -2.41 0.86 -18.96
N THR A 21 -2.90 1.65 -19.92
CA THR A 21 -3.20 3.08 -19.72
C THR A 21 -4.10 3.32 -18.50
N THR A 22 -5.07 2.42 -18.25
CA THR A 22 -5.96 2.51 -17.09
C THR A 22 -5.21 2.34 -15.77
N ARG A 23 -4.25 1.41 -15.68
CA ARG A 23 -3.43 1.23 -14.47
C ARG A 23 -2.52 2.44 -14.22
N ARG A 24 -1.90 2.97 -15.25
CA ARG A 24 -1.07 4.18 -15.15
C ARG A 24 -1.87 5.36 -14.63
N LEU A 25 -3.09 5.55 -15.12
CA LEU A 25 -3.98 6.59 -14.62
C LEU A 25 -4.28 6.40 -13.12
N GLY A 26 -4.56 5.16 -12.69
CA GLY A 26 -4.76 4.82 -11.28
C GLY A 26 -3.56 5.18 -10.41
N TYR A 27 -2.34 4.83 -10.82
CA TYR A 27 -1.11 5.17 -10.10
C TYR A 27 -0.86 6.68 -10.04
N THR A 28 -1.12 7.40 -11.14
CA THR A 28 -1.00 8.86 -11.16
C THR A 28 -1.98 9.52 -10.19
N ILE A 29 -3.24 9.08 -10.19
CA ILE A 29 -4.24 9.56 -9.23
C ILE A 29 -3.80 9.28 -7.79
N ALA A 30 -3.30 8.07 -7.51
CA ALA A 30 -2.81 7.72 -6.19
C ALA A 30 -1.66 8.62 -5.73
N ILE A 31 -0.71 8.95 -6.60
CA ILE A 31 0.39 9.89 -6.30
C ILE A 31 -0.16 11.26 -5.94
N VAL A 32 -1.06 11.80 -6.76
CA VAL A 32 -1.65 13.13 -6.53
C VAL A 32 -2.44 13.17 -5.23
N VAL A 33 -3.29 12.15 -4.98
CA VAL A 33 -4.10 12.07 -3.76
C VAL A 33 -3.22 11.95 -2.52
N ASN A 34 -2.21 11.06 -2.51
CA ASN A 34 -1.30 10.93 -1.37
C ASN A 34 -0.47 12.21 -1.15
N GLY A 35 -0.05 12.90 -2.22
CA GLY A 35 0.62 14.20 -2.13
C GLY A 35 -0.27 15.28 -1.54
N ALA A 36 -1.54 15.35 -1.95
CA ALA A 36 -2.51 16.27 -1.39
C ALA A 36 -2.80 15.98 0.09
N ILE A 37 -2.97 14.71 0.46
CA ILE A 37 -3.13 14.30 1.87
C ILE A 37 -1.90 14.69 2.67
N LEU A 38 -0.69 14.44 2.17
CA LEU A 38 0.57 14.81 2.83
C LEU A 38 0.62 16.32 3.11
N PHE A 39 0.25 17.14 2.14
CA PHE A 39 0.16 18.59 2.32
C PHE A 39 -0.86 18.96 3.40
N VAL A 40 -2.06 18.42 3.33
CA VAL A 40 -3.14 18.71 4.28
C VAL A 40 -2.75 18.33 5.71
N VAL A 41 -2.26 17.11 5.96
CA VAL A 41 -1.98 16.63 7.32
C VAL A 41 -0.88 17.44 8.00
N HIS A 42 0.09 17.98 7.25
CA HIS A 42 1.14 18.84 7.81
C HIS A 42 0.64 20.24 8.15
N ASN A 43 -0.46 20.66 7.57
CA ASN A 43 -1.02 21.98 7.81
C ASN A 43 -2.23 21.97 8.77
N LEU A 44 -2.81 20.80 9.08
CA LEU A 44 -4.01 20.68 9.92
C LEU A 44 -3.86 21.40 11.26
N LEU A 45 -2.77 21.15 11.99
CA LEU A 45 -2.54 21.77 13.28
C LEU A 45 -2.30 23.30 13.17
N ALA A 46 -1.65 23.74 12.10
CA ALA A 46 -1.41 25.17 11.88
C ALA A 46 -2.71 25.91 11.50
N TRP A 47 -3.64 25.22 10.83
CA TRP A 47 -4.94 25.79 10.49
C TRP A 47 -5.93 25.79 11.66
N GLY A 48 -5.66 25.00 12.73
CA GLY A 48 -6.57 24.85 13.86
C GLY A 48 -7.91 24.19 13.49
N VAL A 49 -7.93 23.40 12.42
CA VAL A 49 -9.12 22.72 11.88
C VAL A 49 -8.76 21.25 11.63
N PRO A 50 -9.58 20.30 12.03
CA PRO A 50 -10.86 20.43 12.73
C PRO A 50 -10.67 20.59 14.28
N GLU A 51 -11.65 21.19 14.93
CA GLU A 51 -11.61 21.50 16.39
C GLU A 51 -11.49 20.25 17.27
N TRP A 52 -11.93 19.09 16.79
CA TRP A 52 -11.84 17.80 17.48
C TRP A 52 -10.45 17.14 17.38
N LEU A 53 -9.49 17.74 16.66
CA LEU A 53 -8.15 17.21 16.52
C LEU A 53 -7.24 17.84 17.57
N THR A 54 -6.63 17.00 18.43
CA THR A 54 -5.72 17.46 19.49
C THR A 54 -4.29 17.65 18.99
N ALA A 55 -3.46 18.33 19.79
CA ALA A 55 -2.04 18.48 19.50
C ALA A 55 -1.28 17.14 19.44
N ASP A 56 -1.81 16.10 20.10
CA ASP A 56 -1.25 14.75 20.11
C ASP A 56 -1.21 14.12 18.71
N PHE A 57 -1.95 14.68 17.73
CA PHE A 57 -1.82 14.31 16.34
C PHE A 57 -0.39 14.46 15.82
N GLY A 58 0.40 15.34 16.42
CA GLY A 58 1.83 15.47 16.16
C GLY A 58 2.62 14.17 16.32
N ASP A 59 2.21 13.30 17.24
CA ASP A 59 2.86 11.99 17.46
C ASP A 59 2.51 10.96 16.38
N VAL A 60 1.40 11.15 15.65
CA VAL A 60 1.00 10.31 14.52
C VAL A 60 1.66 10.75 13.22
N LEU A 61 2.00 12.03 13.08
CA LEU A 61 2.55 12.62 11.85
C LEU A 61 3.77 11.88 11.28
N PRO A 62 4.78 11.45 12.05
CA PRO A 62 5.97 10.82 11.50
C PRO A 62 5.66 9.52 10.76
N ILE A 63 4.85 8.64 11.36
CA ILE A 63 4.49 7.36 10.73
C ILE A 63 3.52 7.57 9.56
N LEU A 64 2.60 8.52 9.67
CA LEU A 64 1.69 8.91 8.61
C LEU A 64 2.45 9.46 7.39
N THR A 65 3.39 10.37 7.63
CA THR A 65 4.29 10.92 6.60
C THR A 65 5.07 9.81 5.90
N THR A 66 5.68 8.91 6.67
CA THR A 66 6.43 7.78 6.12
C THR A 66 5.55 6.90 5.25
N SER A 67 4.33 6.59 5.68
CA SER A 67 3.38 5.78 4.92
C SER A 67 2.96 6.46 3.61
N LEU A 68 2.64 7.76 3.65
CA LEU A 68 2.26 8.52 2.46
C LEU A 68 3.41 8.66 1.45
N LEU A 69 4.63 8.92 1.93
CA LEU A 69 5.81 8.97 1.07
C LEU A 69 6.11 7.61 0.44
N ALA A 70 6.03 6.53 1.21
CA ALA A 70 6.19 5.18 0.69
C ALA A 70 5.16 4.87 -0.40
N ALA A 71 3.89 5.25 -0.20
CA ALA A 71 2.84 5.09 -1.20
C ALA A 71 3.12 5.88 -2.47
N ILE A 72 3.60 7.12 -2.37
CA ILE A 72 3.99 7.95 -3.52
C ILE A 72 5.13 7.30 -4.30
N VAL A 73 6.19 6.87 -3.60
CA VAL A 73 7.35 6.22 -4.22
C VAL A 73 6.94 4.93 -4.93
N VAL A 74 6.19 4.06 -4.26
CA VAL A 74 5.73 2.79 -4.82
C VAL A 74 4.87 3.00 -6.05
N ASN A 75 3.89 3.91 -6.00
CA ASN A 75 3.05 4.21 -7.17
C ASN A 75 3.85 4.84 -8.31
N THR A 76 4.89 5.63 -7.99
CA THR A 76 5.81 6.16 -9.01
C THR A 76 6.59 5.04 -9.70
N VAL A 77 7.08 4.06 -8.94
CA VAL A 77 7.77 2.90 -9.52
C VAL A 77 6.83 2.08 -10.39
N PHE A 78 5.56 1.89 -9.97
CA PHE A 78 4.56 1.16 -10.76
C PHE A 78 4.21 1.80 -12.11
N LEU A 79 4.46 3.09 -12.30
CA LEU A 79 4.33 3.72 -13.62
C LEU A 79 5.31 3.15 -14.66
N PHE A 80 6.45 2.62 -14.19
CA PHE A 80 7.54 2.12 -15.03
C PHE A 80 7.68 0.61 -14.97
N TYR A 81 7.38 0.01 -13.81
CA TYR A 81 7.61 -1.41 -13.53
C TYR A 81 6.40 -2.02 -12.81
N ASP A 82 5.65 -2.89 -13.50
CA ASP A 82 4.36 -3.47 -13.04
C ASP A 82 4.42 -5.01 -13.13
N GLU A 83 5.45 -5.61 -12.52
CA GLU A 83 5.55 -7.07 -12.42
C GLU A 83 4.75 -7.60 -11.22
N PRO A 84 3.98 -8.71 -11.37
CA PRO A 84 3.06 -9.20 -10.34
C PRO A 84 3.69 -9.47 -8.98
N TRP A 85 4.89 -10.06 -8.95
CA TRP A 85 5.57 -10.33 -7.69
C TRP A 85 6.01 -9.06 -6.97
N PHE A 86 6.49 -8.08 -7.75
CA PHE A 86 6.98 -6.81 -7.22
C PHE A 86 5.82 -5.96 -6.71
N THR A 87 4.72 -5.88 -7.45
CA THR A 87 3.52 -5.14 -7.02
C THR A 87 2.96 -5.73 -5.74
N THR A 88 2.85 -7.08 -5.65
CA THR A 88 2.37 -7.75 -4.43
C THR A 88 3.32 -7.54 -3.25
N ALA A 89 4.64 -7.56 -3.46
CA ALA A 89 5.61 -7.28 -2.40
C ALA A 89 5.48 -5.83 -1.87
N CYS A 90 5.36 -4.86 -2.78
CA CYS A 90 5.15 -3.46 -2.40
C CYS A 90 3.80 -3.25 -1.71
N GLU A 91 2.73 -3.95 -2.13
CA GLU A 91 1.43 -3.93 -1.46
C GLU A 91 1.52 -4.43 -0.01
N VAL A 92 2.27 -5.50 0.26
CA VAL A 92 2.49 -5.99 1.62
C VAL A 92 3.20 -4.95 2.48
N VAL A 93 4.25 -4.31 1.95
CA VAL A 93 5.01 -3.27 2.67
C VAL A 93 4.15 -2.05 2.96
N THR A 94 3.46 -1.51 1.96
CA THR A 94 2.61 -0.32 2.11
C THR A 94 1.41 -0.59 3.03
N LEU A 95 0.82 -1.78 2.96
CA LEU A 95 -0.25 -2.20 3.87
C LEU A 95 0.26 -2.31 5.32
N GLY A 96 1.47 -2.84 5.52
CA GLY A 96 2.12 -2.89 6.84
C GLY A 96 2.35 -1.48 7.43
N LEU A 97 2.85 -0.54 6.61
CA LEU A 97 3.01 0.85 7.03
C LEU A 97 1.66 1.51 7.35
N SER A 98 0.65 1.31 6.52
CA SER A 98 -0.70 1.82 6.77
C SER A 98 -1.31 1.24 8.06
N MET A 99 -1.08 -0.05 8.31
CA MET A 99 -1.49 -0.68 9.58
C MET A 99 -0.79 -0.05 10.78
N ALA A 100 0.52 0.25 10.67
CA ALA A 100 1.25 0.95 11.72
C ALA A 100 0.67 2.34 12.00
N VAL A 101 0.25 3.08 10.96
CA VAL A 101 -0.45 4.36 11.12
C VAL A 101 -1.74 4.18 11.92
N VAL A 102 -2.60 3.22 11.54
CA VAL A 102 -3.90 3.00 12.20
C VAL A 102 -3.71 2.56 13.65
N VAL A 103 -2.74 1.68 13.93
CA VAL A 103 -2.41 1.25 15.30
C VAL A 103 -1.87 2.42 16.14
N THR A 104 -1.01 3.27 15.58
CA THR A 104 -0.50 4.45 16.27
C THR A 104 -1.64 5.44 16.56
N THR A 105 -2.51 5.68 15.58
CA THR A 105 -3.71 6.52 15.75
C THR A 105 -4.64 5.98 16.85
N TYR A 106 -4.79 4.65 16.96
CA TYR A 106 -5.56 4.03 18.02
C TYR A 106 -4.93 4.25 19.41
N ARG A 107 -3.61 4.15 19.50
CA ARG A 107 -2.85 4.30 20.77
C ARG A 107 -2.81 5.74 21.26
N VAL A 108 -2.51 6.65 20.36
CA VAL A 108 -2.42 8.09 20.67
C VAL A 108 -3.81 8.68 20.84
N PHE A 109 -4.75 8.23 20.01
CA PHE A 109 -6.14 8.71 19.95
C PHE A 109 -6.24 10.24 19.98
N PRO A 110 -5.74 10.94 18.94
CA PRO A 110 -5.59 12.39 18.92
C PRO A 110 -6.92 13.12 18.66
N PHE A 111 -8.02 12.64 19.26
CA PHE A 111 -9.36 13.14 19.01
C PHE A 111 -10.01 13.54 20.34
N ASP A 112 -10.62 14.73 20.39
CA ASP A 112 -11.41 15.22 21.51
C ASP A 112 -12.81 15.58 21.00
N PHE A 113 -13.79 14.77 21.41
CA PHE A 113 -15.19 14.96 21.04
C PHE A 113 -16.03 15.45 22.23
N SER A 114 -15.42 15.96 23.28
CA SER A 114 -16.11 16.39 24.51
C SER A 114 -17.14 17.52 24.26
N ALA A 115 -16.98 18.29 23.19
CA ALA A 115 -17.93 19.34 22.78
C ALA A 115 -19.20 18.79 22.07
N TYR A 116 -19.26 17.49 21.76
CA TYR A 116 -20.35 16.90 21.00
C TYR A 116 -21.29 16.11 21.91
N ALA A 117 -22.60 16.13 21.61
CA ALA A 117 -23.63 15.49 22.43
C ALA A 117 -23.66 13.94 22.36
N TRP A 118 -22.91 13.33 21.44
CA TRP A 118 -22.85 11.88 21.20
C TRP A 118 -21.49 11.34 21.54
N ASP A 119 -21.41 10.08 21.99
CA ASP A 119 -20.17 9.36 22.32
C ASP A 119 -19.36 9.00 21.04
N TRP A 120 -18.87 10.01 20.35
CA TRP A 120 -18.06 9.84 19.13
C TRP A 120 -16.77 9.08 19.40
N ASP A 121 -16.21 9.21 20.59
CA ASP A 121 -15.02 8.47 21.02
C ASP A 121 -15.19 6.96 20.85
N VAL A 122 -16.33 6.42 21.30
CA VAL A 122 -16.64 4.99 21.19
C VAL A 122 -16.78 4.59 19.72
N MET A 123 -17.51 5.38 18.94
CA MET A 123 -17.72 5.09 17.51
C MET A 123 -16.39 5.08 16.74
N VAL A 124 -15.56 6.08 16.94
CA VAL A 124 -14.25 6.19 16.25
C VAL A 124 -13.33 5.03 16.66
N ARG A 125 -13.28 4.66 17.95
CA ARG A 125 -12.51 3.50 18.39
C ARG A 125 -12.97 2.20 17.74
N TRP A 126 -14.27 1.97 17.62
CA TRP A 126 -14.80 0.79 16.92
C TRP A 126 -14.43 0.79 15.44
N VAL A 127 -14.52 1.92 14.75
CA VAL A 127 -14.13 2.05 13.35
C VAL A 127 -12.63 1.71 13.18
N ILE A 128 -11.78 2.22 14.07
CA ILE A 128 -10.34 1.93 14.03
C ILE A 128 -10.08 0.43 14.27
N ILE A 129 -10.74 -0.19 15.25
CA ILE A 129 -10.59 -1.63 15.54
C ILE A 129 -11.01 -2.48 14.33
N LEU A 130 -12.17 -2.17 13.74
CA LEU A 130 -12.64 -2.87 12.54
C LEU A 130 -11.68 -2.69 11.36
N THR A 131 -11.10 -1.50 11.20
CA THR A 131 -10.08 -1.21 10.19
C THR A 131 -8.84 -2.06 10.42
N ILE A 132 -8.34 -2.15 11.66
CA ILE A 132 -7.18 -2.99 12.01
C ILE A 132 -7.48 -4.46 11.68
N ALA A 133 -8.67 -4.96 12.03
CA ALA A 133 -9.07 -6.34 11.73
C ALA A 133 -9.12 -6.61 10.23
N ALA A 134 -9.73 -5.72 9.44
CA ALA A 134 -9.80 -5.84 7.99
C ALA A 134 -8.40 -5.79 7.34
N MET A 135 -7.54 -4.87 7.78
CA MET A 135 -6.16 -4.76 7.29
C MET A 135 -5.32 -5.99 7.66
N SER A 136 -5.52 -6.58 8.83
CA SER A 136 -4.84 -7.82 9.24
C SER A 136 -5.19 -8.97 8.31
N ILE A 137 -6.46 -9.13 7.95
CA ILE A 137 -6.91 -10.14 6.99
C ILE A 137 -6.30 -9.87 5.61
N ALA A 138 -6.34 -8.63 5.14
CA ALA A 138 -5.75 -8.25 3.85
C ALA A 138 -4.25 -8.51 3.81
N LEU A 139 -3.52 -8.24 4.91
CA LEU A 139 -2.09 -8.49 5.01
C LEU A 139 -1.77 -9.98 4.89
N VAL A 140 -2.53 -10.84 5.59
CA VAL A 140 -2.36 -12.30 5.49
C VAL A 140 -2.63 -12.78 4.06
N VAL A 141 -3.72 -12.33 3.44
CA VAL A 141 -4.09 -12.71 2.07
C VAL A 141 -2.99 -12.30 1.08
N ASN A 142 -2.46 -11.08 1.17
CA ASN A 142 -1.41 -10.61 0.27
C ASN A 142 -0.07 -11.31 0.54
N ALA A 143 0.25 -11.63 1.79
CA ALA A 143 1.43 -12.43 2.12
C ALA A 143 1.35 -13.84 1.52
N VAL A 144 0.20 -14.51 1.62
CA VAL A 144 -0.03 -15.82 1.00
C VAL A 144 0.08 -15.74 -0.52
N LYS A 145 -0.51 -14.73 -1.14
CA LYS A 145 -0.38 -14.50 -2.60
C LYS A 145 1.08 -14.34 -3.01
N LEU A 146 1.85 -13.54 -2.28
CA LEU A 146 3.27 -13.32 -2.55
C LEU A 146 4.06 -14.63 -2.50
N VAL A 147 3.87 -15.43 -1.44
CA VAL A 147 4.51 -16.74 -1.30
C VAL A 147 4.13 -17.65 -2.48
N THR A 148 2.86 -17.69 -2.85
CA THR A 148 2.38 -18.51 -3.98
C THR A 148 3.05 -18.10 -5.30
N ILE A 149 3.14 -16.82 -5.58
CA ILE A 149 3.82 -16.30 -6.79
C ILE A 149 5.29 -16.72 -6.79
N ILE A 150 5.98 -16.58 -5.66
CA ILE A 150 7.41 -16.93 -5.54
C ILE A 150 7.61 -18.44 -5.74
N VAL A 151 6.79 -19.28 -5.11
CA VAL A 151 6.88 -20.74 -5.22
C VAL A 151 6.64 -21.20 -6.67
N GLN A 152 5.67 -20.60 -7.36
CA GLN A 152 5.39 -20.93 -8.75
C GLN A 152 6.47 -20.46 -9.73
N SER A 153 7.30 -19.49 -9.34
CA SER A 153 8.42 -19.01 -10.15
C SER A 153 9.69 -19.84 -9.99
N LEU A 154 9.76 -20.77 -9.03
CA LEU A 154 10.91 -21.64 -8.81
C LEU A 154 10.91 -22.80 -9.83
N PRO A 155 12.01 -22.97 -10.62
CA PRO A 155 12.11 -24.08 -11.56
C PRO A 155 12.21 -25.39 -10.79
N GLY A 156 11.20 -26.29 -10.93
CA GLY A 156 11.22 -27.63 -10.36
C GLY A 156 10.01 -28.07 -9.54
N VAL A 157 9.08 -27.20 -9.20
CA VAL A 157 7.89 -27.59 -8.41
C VAL A 157 6.66 -27.93 -9.28
N GLY A 158 6.72 -27.66 -10.59
CA GLY A 158 5.58 -27.86 -11.51
C GLY A 158 5.61 -29.16 -12.33
N SER A 159 6.50 -30.13 -12.08
CA SER A 159 6.67 -31.32 -12.95
C SER A 159 6.33 -32.67 -12.31
N THR A 160 5.47 -32.70 -11.29
CA THR A 160 4.99 -33.95 -10.70
C THR A 160 3.46 -34.00 -10.72
N THR A 161 2.89 -34.14 -11.91
CA THR A 161 1.59 -34.79 -12.17
C THR A 161 1.58 -35.35 -13.59
#